data_f11dbf2a0322bce5a26e424d478061e8
#
_entry.id   f11dbf2a0322bce5a26e424d478061e8
#
_cell.length_a   1.000
_cell.length_b   1.000
_cell.length_c   1.000
_cell.angle_alpha   90.00
_cell.angle_beta   90.00
_cell.angle_gamma   90.00
#
_symmetry.space_group_name_H-M   'P 1'
#
loop_
_entity.id
_entity.type
_entity.pdbx_description
1 polymer ?
#
loop_
_entity_poly.entity_id
_entity_poly.type
_entity_poly.pdbx_seq_one_letter_code
_entity_poly.pdbx_strand_id
1 'polypeptide(L)'
;MNDEELATIKNMLNIPLNIANLEKKLANVSREFLATHSIIGGMMKDQCGYYTRGLDPYQALIIITTNEEAIKRRIERYTRRYVLFIDEFTTEELKGLREAINQNKSTLLTQRAYEWIGEIEYYLTAKYKDDYLINNQKELQAEIEETESLENEFEEMTRGVVA
;
A
#
# COMPACT_ATOMS: atom_id res chain seq x y z
N MET A 1 26.92 -3.54 -10.02
CA MET A 1 25.56 -3.39 -9.47
C MET A 1 25.15 -4.71 -8.84
N ASN A 2 24.62 -4.68 -7.65
CA ASN A 2 24.13 -5.87 -6.96
C ASN A 2 22.65 -6.12 -7.26
N ASP A 3 22.13 -7.28 -6.84
CA ASP A 3 20.73 -7.66 -7.11
C ASP A 3 19.72 -6.73 -6.44
N GLU A 4 20.07 -6.12 -5.30
CA GLU A 4 19.22 -5.17 -4.59
C GLU A 4 19.06 -3.85 -5.36
N GLU A 5 20.15 -3.37 -5.97
CA GLU A 5 20.13 -2.17 -6.81
C GLU A 5 19.27 -2.38 -8.05
N LEU A 6 19.37 -3.54 -8.69
CA LEU A 6 18.51 -3.91 -9.82
C LEU A 6 17.04 -4.04 -9.41
N ALA A 7 16.77 -4.62 -8.23
CA ALA A 7 15.43 -4.71 -7.67
C ALA A 7 14.82 -3.32 -7.40
N THR A 8 15.63 -2.36 -6.94
CA THR A 8 15.19 -0.97 -6.71
C THR A 8 14.71 -0.31 -8.00
N ILE A 9 15.49 -0.46 -9.10
CA ILE A 9 15.09 0.07 -10.42
C ILE A 9 13.82 -0.63 -10.91
N LYS A 10 13.74 -1.96 -10.75
CA LYS A 10 12.56 -2.73 -11.13
C LYS A 10 11.31 -2.26 -10.38
N ASN A 11 11.42 -2.00 -9.10
CA ASN A 11 10.32 -1.46 -8.29
C ASN A 11 9.88 -0.08 -8.79
N MET A 12 10.82 0.79 -9.18
CA MET A 12 10.51 2.10 -9.74
C MET A 12 9.77 1.98 -11.08
N LEU A 13 10.21 1.09 -11.96
CA LEU A 13 9.55 0.83 -13.25
C LEU A 13 8.16 0.19 -13.11
N ASN A 14 7.90 -0.49 -12.00
CA ASN A 14 6.63 -1.13 -11.70
C ASN A 14 5.63 -0.20 -10.98
N ILE A 15 6.02 1.02 -10.64
CA ILE A 15 5.12 1.99 -9.97
C ILE A 15 3.77 2.14 -10.70
N PRO A 16 3.68 2.27 -12.04
CA PRO A 16 2.38 2.37 -12.72
C PRO A 16 1.46 1.18 -12.46
N LEU A 17 2.03 -0.04 -12.38
CA LEU A 17 1.26 -1.22 -12.04
C LEU A 17 0.76 -1.19 -10.59
N ASN A 18 1.61 -0.72 -9.67
CA ASN A 18 1.25 -0.55 -8.27
C ASN A 18 0.14 0.49 -8.09
N ILE A 19 0.21 1.62 -8.82
CA ILE A 19 -0.84 2.64 -8.83
C ILE A 19 -2.16 2.03 -9.33
N ALA A 20 -2.16 1.31 -10.45
CA ALA A 20 -3.36 0.67 -10.98
C ALA A 20 -3.99 -0.34 -10.00
N ASN A 21 -3.16 -1.06 -9.25
CA ASN A 21 -3.64 -1.97 -8.20
C ASN A 21 -4.25 -1.21 -7.01
N LEU A 22 -3.63 -0.10 -6.59
CA LEU A 22 -4.17 0.76 -5.53
C LEU A 22 -5.48 1.44 -5.96
N GLU A 23 -5.61 1.87 -7.20
CA GLU A 23 -6.86 2.43 -7.74
C GLU A 23 -7.98 1.39 -7.73
N LYS A 24 -7.69 0.14 -8.09
CA LYS A 24 -8.66 -0.97 -7.96
C LYS A 24 -9.04 -1.21 -6.51
N LYS A 25 -8.07 -1.20 -5.58
CA LYS A 25 -8.33 -1.34 -4.15
C LYS A 25 -9.21 -0.19 -3.67
N LEU A 26 -8.87 1.06 -4.03
CA LEU A 26 -9.65 2.25 -3.68
C LEU A 26 -11.10 2.14 -4.14
N ALA A 27 -11.35 1.69 -5.36
CA ALA A 27 -12.71 1.50 -5.90
C ALA A 27 -13.52 0.42 -5.15
N ASN A 28 -12.85 -0.48 -4.44
CA ASN A 28 -13.47 -1.60 -3.74
C ASN A 28 -13.50 -1.47 -2.22
N VAL A 29 -12.81 -0.48 -1.62
CA VAL A 29 -12.66 -0.33 -0.16
C VAL A 29 -14.00 -0.46 0.57
N SER A 30 -14.99 0.35 0.19
CA SER A 30 -16.29 0.33 0.84
C SER A 30 -17.00 -1.02 0.70
N ARG A 31 -16.91 -1.64 -0.48
CA ARG A 31 -17.55 -2.94 -0.74
C ARG A 31 -16.88 -4.07 0.03
N GLU A 32 -15.56 -4.09 0.08
CA GLU A 32 -14.79 -5.09 0.83
C GLU A 32 -15.02 -4.95 2.33
N PHE A 33 -15.02 -3.70 2.83
CA PHE A 33 -15.33 -3.43 4.23
C PHE A 33 -16.75 -3.91 4.61
N LEU A 34 -17.78 -3.57 3.80
CA LEU A 34 -19.15 -3.97 4.06
C LEU A 34 -19.37 -5.49 3.93
N ALA A 35 -18.57 -6.17 3.12
CA ALA A 35 -18.63 -7.62 2.99
C ALA A 35 -18.07 -8.36 4.21
N THR A 36 -17.11 -7.74 4.92
CA THR A 36 -16.45 -8.36 6.09
C THR A 36 -17.04 -7.91 7.43
N HIS A 37 -17.71 -6.75 7.47
CA HIS A 37 -18.25 -6.17 8.70
C HIS A 37 -19.77 -6.04 8.62
N SER A 38 -20.47 -6.59 9.62
CA SER A 38 -21.91 -6.36 9.78
C SER A 38 -22.15 -4.97 10.34
N ILE A 39 -22.70 -4.06 9.52
CA ILE A 39 -23.14 -2.75 10.00
C ILE A 39 -24.56 -2.91 10.50
N ILE A 40 -24.71 -3.01 11.80
CA ILE A 40 -26.01 -3.12 12.45
C ILE A 40 -26.11 -2.03 13.49
N GLY A 41 -27.05 -1.12 13.30
CA GLY A 41 -27.34 -0.03 14.24
C GLY A 41 -27.99 -0.49 15.56
N GLY A 42 -27.72 -1.72 16.03
CA GLY A 42 -28.27 -2.25 17.25
C GLY A 42 -27.76 -3.65 17.59
N MET A 43 -28.11 -4.13 18.77
CA MET A 43 -27.89 -5.52 19.16
C MET A 43 -28.87 -6.42 18.41
N MET A 44 -28.37 -7.30 17.55
CA MET A 44 -29.17 -8.39 17.00
C MET A 44 -28.95 -9.68 17.77
N LYS A 45 -30.06 -10.33 18.10
CA LYS A 45 -30.04 -11.66 18.65
C LYS A 45 -29.92 -12.65 17.51
N ASP A 46 -28.87 -13.43 17.45
CA ASP A 46 -28.73 -14.49 16.47
C ASP A 46 -29.72 -15.65 16.73
N GLN A 47 -29.76 -16.61 15.82
CA GLN A 47 -30.64 -17.77 15.95
C GLN A 47 -30.30 -18.66 17.18
N CYS A 48 -29.10 -18.52 17.74
CA CYS A 48 -28.63 -19.22 18.92
C CYS A 48 -28.87 -18.43 20.21
N GLY A 49 -29.37 -17.20 20.14
CA GLY A 49 -29.68 -16.38 21.30
C GLY A 49 -28.54 -15.47 21.76
N TYR A 50 -27.42 -15.43 21.06
CA TYR A 50 -26.30 -14.54 21.36
C TYR A 50 -26.51 -13.14 20.76
N TYR A 51 -26.07 -12.12 21.48
CA TYR A 51 -26.14 -10.74 21.01
C TYR A 51 -24.84 -10.38 20.28
N THR A 52 -24.92 -10.16 18.98
CA THR A 52 -23.82 -9.60 18.19
C THR A 52 -23.97 -8.09 18.09
N ARG A 53 -22.94 -7.37 18.48
CA ARG A 53 -22.86 -5.92 18.31
C ARG A 53 -22.19 -5.65 16.97
N GLY A 54 -22.96 -5.22 15.98
CA GLY A 54 -22.40 -4.72 14.73
C GLY A 54 -21.67 -3.40 14.93
N LEU A 55 -20.85 -3.02 13.96
CA LEU A 55 -20.19 -1.71 13.95
C LEU A 55 -21.24 -0.60 13.86
N ASP A 56 -21.05 0.47 14.63
CA ASP A 56 -21.83 1.70 14.46
C ASP A 56 -21.59 2.26 13.04
N PRO A 57 -22.66 2.64 12.31
CA PRO A 57 -22.54 3.22 10.97
C PRO A 57 -21.60 4.40 10.89
N TYR A 58 -21.51 5.22 11.93
CA TYR A 58 -20.60 6.35 11.99
C TYR A 58 -19.13 5.90 12.09
N GLN A 59 -18.84 4.91 12.92
CA GLN A 59 -17.51 4.31 13.03
C GLN A 59 -17.09 3.63 11.72
N ALA A 60 -18.01 2.89 11.10
CA ALA A 60 -17.78 2.27 9.80
C ALA A 60 -17.40 3.32 8.74
N LEU A 61 -18.11 4.44 8.69
CA LEU A 61 -17.82 5.54 7.76
C LEU A 61 -16.42 6.13 8.01
N ILE A 62 -16.05 6.35 9.27
CA ILE A 62 -14.72 6.86 9.62
C ILE A 62 -13.63 5.91 9.13
N ILE A 63 -13.75 4.61 9.37
CA ILE A 63 -12.78 3.61 8.97
C ILE A 63 -12.64 3.57 7.44
N ILE A 64 -13.76 3.52 6.73
CA ILE A 64 -13.77 3.53 5.25
C ILE A 64 -13.07 4.78 4.72
N THR A 65 -13.43 5.96 5.22
CA THR A 65 -12.87 7.24 4.76
C THR A 65 -11.37 7.32 5.06
N THR A 66 -10.94 6.87 6.24
CA THR A 66 -9.52 6.86 6.63
C THR A 66 -8.71 5.93 5.71
N ASN A 67 -9.23 4.75 5.39
CA ASN A 67 -8.58 3.81 4.47
C ASN A 67 -8.51 4.36 3.05
N GLU A 68 -9.58 4.99 2.56
CA GLU A 68 -9.58 5.65 1.25
C GLU A 68 -8.53 6.75 1.17
N GLU A 69 -8.44 7.59 2.21
CA GLU A 69 -7.43 8.67 2.27
C GLU A 69 -6.01 8.14 2.30
N ALA A 70 -5.75 7.09 3.06
CA ALA A 70 -4.44 6.43 3.12
C ALA A 70 -4.03 5.91 1.73
N ILE A 71 -4.95 5.24 1.02
CA ILE A 71 -4.70 4.76 -0.34
C ILE A 71 -4.44 5.92 -1.30
N LYS A 72 -5.24 7.00 -1.26
CA LYS A 72 -5.06 8.20 -2.10
C LYS A 72 -3.68 8.83 -1.87
N ARG A 73 -3.27 9.02 -0.60
CA ARG A 73 -1.93 9.54 -0.27
C ARG A 73 -0.82 8.65 -0.82
N ARG A 74 -0.99 7.32 -0.77
CA ARG A 74 -0.02 6.37 -1.31
C ARG A 74 0.08 6.46 -2.83
N ILE A 75 -1.04 6.60 -3.54
CA ILE A 75 -1.08 6.84 -4.99
C ILE A 75 -0.35 8.14 -5.33
N GLU A 76 -0.60 9.23 -4.61
CA GLU A 76 0.08 10.51 -4.81
C GLU A 76 1.60 10.39 -4.64
N ARG A 77 2.07 9.72 -3.58
CA ARG A 77 3.50 9.49 -3.35
C ARG A 77 4.15 8.72 -4.49
N TYR A 78 3.53 7.65 -4.95
CA TYR A 78 4.02 6.87 -6.09
C TYR A 78 4.02 7.68 -7.38
N THR A 79 2.97 8.44 -7.63
CA THR A 79 2.88 9.30 -8.82
C THR A 79 4.00 10.33 -8.85
N ARG A 80 4.25 11.03 -7.73
CA ARG A 80 5.35 12.02 -7.65
C ARG A 80 6.71 11.40 -7.95
N ARG A 81 7.01 10.23 -7.35
CA ARG A 81 8.25 9.50 -7.61
C ARG A 81 8.40 9.14 -9.08
N TYR A 82 7.36 8.57 -9.64
CA TYR A 82 7.39 8.09 -11.00
C TYR A 82 7.52 9.22 -12.02
N VAL A 83 6.82 10.32 -11.82
CA VAL A 83 6.95 11.50 -12.70
C VAL A 83 8.38 12.03 -12.71
N LEU A 84 8.99 12.23 -11.53
CA LEU A 84 10.38 12.68 -11.44
C LEU A 84 11.34 11.68 -12.10
N PHE A 85 11.04 10.39 -11.99
CA PHE A 85 11.90 9.37 -12.59
C PHE A 85 11.83 9.39 -14.12
N ILE A 86 10.62 9.44 -14.71
CA ILE A 86 10.48 9.39 -16.16
C ILE A 86 10.93 10.68 -16.85
N ASP A 87 10.88 11.82 -16.16
CA ASP A 87 11.30 13.11 -16.73
C ASP A 87 12.81 13.15 -17.09
N GLU A 88 13.63 12.31 -16.45
CA GLU A 88 15.07 12.24 -16.70
C GLU A 88 15.44 11.35 -17.91
N PHE A 89 14.54 10.44 -18.31
CA PHE A 89 14.85 9.42 -19.31
C PHE A 89 14.00 9.58 -20.58
N THR A 90 14.63 9.41 -21.72
CA THR A 90 13.90 9.30 -22.99
C THR A 90 13.11 7.98 -23.07
N THR A 91 12.12 7.93 -23.94
CA THR A 91 11.32 6.71 -24.18
C THR A 91 12.19 5.52 -24.57
N GLU A 92 13.25 5.75 -25.33
CA GLU A 92 14.19 4.70 -25.76
C GLU A 92 15.06 4.21 -24.59
N GLU A 93 15.53 5.12 -23.72
CA GLU A 93 16.27 4.76 -22.52
C GLU A 93 15.40 3.97 -21.54
N LEU A 94 14.14 4.35 -21.35
CA LEU A 94 13.20 3.59 -20.51
C LEU A 94 12.94 2.18 -21.04
N LYS A 95 12.89 2.01 -22.37
CA LYS A 95 12.79 0.71 -22.99
C LYS A 95 14.07 -0.12 -22.78
N GLY A 96 15.23 0.48 -22.98
CA GLY A 96 16.52 -0.13 -22.69
C GLY A 96 16.70 -0.54 -21.23
N LEU A 97 16.22 0.30 -20.28
CA LEU A 97 16.21 -0.05 -18.86
C LEU A 97 15.36 -1.29 -18.58
N ARG A 98 14.16 -1.40 -19.14
CA ARG A 98 13.31 -2.58 -18.96
C ARG A 98 13.95 -3.83 -19.51
N GLU A 99 14.59 -3.75 -20.66
CA GLU A 99 15.32 -4.86 -21.27
C GLU A 99 16.51 -5.29 -20.41
N ALA A 100 17.31 -4.34 -19.92
CA ALA A 100 18.44 -4.61 -19.05
C ALA A 100 18.02 -5.27 -17.73
N ILE A 101 16.95 -4.79 -17.10
CA ILE A 101 16.41 -5.37 -15.87
C ILE A 101 15.87 -6.79 -16.10
N ASN A 102 15.16 -7.03 -17.20
CA ASN A 102 14.66 -8.37 -17.52
C ASN A 102 15.78 -9.39 -17.78
N GLN A 103 16.95 -8.93 -18.23
CA GLN A 103 18.13 -9.73 -18.45
C GLN A 103 19.09 -9.78 -17.26
N ASN A 104 18.75 -9.14 -16.14
CA ASN A 104 19.62 -8.95 -14.98
C ASN A 104 21.01 -8.40 -15.35
N LYS A 105 21.05 -7.49 -16.32
CA LYS A 105 22.31 -6.89 -16.79
C LYS A 105 22.56 -5.54 -16.14
N SER A 106 23.75 -5.38 -15.59
CA SER A 106 24.28 -4.08 -15.16
C SER A 106 24.84 -3.35 -16.38
N THR A 107 24.32 -2.16 -16.64
CA THR A 107 24.75 -1.27 -17.72
C THR A 107 24.99 0.14 -17.14
N LEU A 108 25.67 1.02 -17.89
CA LEU A 108 25.81 2.42 -17.49
C LEU A 108 24.43 3.09 -17.29
N LEU A 109 23.45 2.70 -18.08
CA LEU A 109 22.09 3.22 -17.98
C LEU A 109 21.40 2.78 -16.68
N THR A 110 21.59 1.52 -16.25
CA THR A 110 21.03 1.05 -14.97
C THR A 110 21.73 1.72 -13.78
N GLN A 111 23.04 1.97 -13.87
CA GLN A 111 23.76 2.68 -12.82
C GLN A 111 23.26 4.13 -12.70
N ARG A 112 23.12 4.85 -13.81
CA ARG A 112 22.55 6.21 -13.83
C ARG A 112 21.14 6.21 -13.25
N ALA A 113 20.32 5.23 -13.59
CA ALA A 113 18.94 5.13 -13.08
C ALA A 113 18.92 4.91 -11.56
N TYR A 114 19.83 4.10 -11.02
CA TYR A 114 19.93 3.88 -9.58
C TYR A 114 20.36 5.15 -8.83
N GLU A 115 21.39 5.84 -9.32
CA GLU A 115 21.88 7.11 -8.76
C GLU A 115 20.75 8.16 -8.77
N TRP A 116 20.00 8.27 -9.88
CA TRP A 116 18.88 9.19 -10.00
C TRP A 116 17.73 8.88 -9.01
N ILE A 117 17.43 7.61 -8.77
CA ILE A 117 16.46 7.23 -7.74
C ILE A 117 16.90 7.73 -6.36
N GLY A 118 18.18 7.64 -6.04
CA GLY A 118 18.74 8.19 -4.78
C GLY A 118 18.53 9.70 -4.66
N GLU A 119 18.72 10.46 -5.74
CA GLU A 119 18.49 11.90 -5.78
C GLU A 119 17.00 12.25 -5.63
N ILE A 120 16.10 11.49 -6.26
CA ILE A 120 14.65 11.66 -6.11
C ILE A 120 14.25 11.47 -4.65
N GLU A 121 14.70 10.39 -3.98
CA GLU A 121 14.36 10.13 -2.59
C GLU A 121 14.88 11.23 -1.67
N TYR A 122 16.11 11.68 -1.88
CA TYR A 122 16.67 12.82 -1.14
C TYR A 122 15.84 14.10 -1.36
N TYR A 123 15.49 14.43 -2.60
CA TYR A 123 14.69 15.60 -2.94
C TYR A 123 13.29 15.54 -2.29
N LEU A 124 12.62 14.40 -2.39
CA LEU A 124 11.28 14.23 -1.83
C LEU A 124 11.29 14.33 -0.31
N THR A 125 12.27 13.70 0.35
CA THR A 125 12.44 13.78 1.80
C THR A 125 12.70 15.22 2.26
N ALA A 126 13.58 15.95 1.57
CA ALA A 126 13.90 17.34 1.89
C ALA A 126 12.70 18.27 1.70
N LYS A 127 11.96 18.11 0.58
CA LYS A 127 10.87 19.00 0.21
C LYS A 127 9.60 18.79 1.04
N TYR A 128 9.26 17.54 1.30
CA TYR A 128 8.01 17.21 1.97
C TYR A 128 8.18 16.93 3.47
N LYS A 129 9.42 16.98 3.98
CA LYS A 129 9.77 16.59 5.36
C LYS A 129 9.23 15.21 5.74
N ASP A 130 8.91 14.41 4.73
CA ASP A 130 8.43 13.05 4.86
C ASP A 130 9.60 12.13 4.64
N ASP A 131 9.99 11.42 5.66
CA ASP A 131 10.82 10.24 5.47
C ASP A 131 9.91 9.13 4.89
N TYR A 132 9.86 9.07 3.56
CA TYR A 132 9.01 8.13 2.83
C TYR A 132 9.27 6.67 3.22
N LEU A 133 10.49 6.35 3.66
CA LEU A 133 10.83 5.00 4.10
C LEU A 133 10.26 4.72 5.50
N ILE A 134 10.40 5.66 6.43
CA ILE A 134 9.87 5.53 7.79
C ILE A 134 8.33 5.53 7.78
N ASN A 135 7.71 6.38 6.96
CA ASN A 135 6.25 6.41 6.86
C ASN A 135 5.69 5.14 6.21
N ASN A 136 6.35 4.60 5.17
CA ASN A 136 5.97 3.32 4.59
C ASN A 136 6.15 2.16 5.59
N GLN A 137 7.21 2.16 6.39
CA GLN A 137 7.41 1.17 7.45
C GLN A 137 6.37 1.29 8.55
N LYS A 138 6.03 2.52 8.99
CA LYS A 138 4.97 2.75 9.98
C LYS A 138 3.59 2.36 9.47
N GLU A 139 3.27 2.67 8.21
CA GLU A 139 2.00 2.26 7.59
C GLU A 139 1.93 0.73 7.47
N LEU A 140 3.02 0.07 7.07
CA LEU A 140 3.09 -1.38 7.00
C LEU A 140 2.98 -2.02 8.39
N GLN A 141 3.61 -1.43 9.39
CA GLN A 141 3.58 -1.91 10.77
C GLN A 141 2.19 -1.74 11.37
N ALA A 142 1.50 -0.64 11.10
CA ALA A 142 0.12 -0.43 11.50
C ALA A 142 -0.84 -1.43 10.83
N GLU A 143 -0.65 -1.73 9.53
CA GLU A 143 -1.43 -2.78 8.82
C GLU A 143 -1.20 -4.18 9.43
N ILE A 144 0.03 -4.49 9.85
CA ILE A 144 0.37 -5.77 10.51
C ILE A 144 -0.29 -5.84 11.89
N GLU A 145 -0.16 -4.79 12.71
CA GLU A 145 -0.74 -4.73 14.06
C GLU A 145 -2.28 -4.82 14.02
N GLU A 146 -2.92 -4.17 13.02
CA GLU A 146 -4.37 -4.26 12.82
C GLU A 146 -4.79 -5.69 12.43
N THR A 147 -4.02 -6.35 11.55
CA THR A 147 -4.27 -7.73 11.13
C THR A 147 -4.10 -8.71 12.29
N GLU A 148 -3.03 -8.58 13.07
CA GLU A 148 -2.78 -9.40 14.26
C GLU A 148 -3.84 -9.19 15.36
N SER A 149 -4.32 -7.95 15.52
CA SER A 149 -5.43 -7.64 16.45
C SER A 149 -6.72 -8.34 16.03
N LEU A 150 -7.05 -8.30 14.74
CA LEU A 150 -8.24 -8.97 14.21
C LEU A 150 -8.14 -10.51 14.30
N GLU A 151 -6.96 -11.07 14.07
CA GLU A 151 -6.72 -12.52 14.23
C GLU A 151 -6.86 -12.94 15.69
N ASN A 152 -6.34 -12.16 16.64
CA ASN A 152 -6.46 -12.43 18.07
C ASN A 152 -7.93 -12.33 18.54
N GLU A 153 -8.68 -11.32 18.11
CA GLU A 153 -10.10 -11.20 18.42
C GLU A 153 -10.91 -12.38 17.86
N PHE A 154 -10.57 -12.84 16.65
CA PHE A 154 -11.20 -14.00 16.05
C PHE A 154 -10.88 -15.31 16.79
N GLU A 155 -9.63 -15.48 17.24
CA GLU A 155 -9.25 -16.61 18.06
C GLU A 155 -9.93 -16.63 19.44
N GLU A 156 -10.07 -15.47 20.09
CA GLU A 156 -10.79 -15.35 21.37
C GLU A 156 -12.27 -15.68 21.21
N MET A 157 -12.92 -15.20 20.15
CA MET A 157 -14.30 -15.53 19.84
C MET A 157 -14.50 -17.03 19.58
N THR A 158 -13.56 -17.68 18.87
CA THR A 158 -13.65 -19.11 18.58
C THR A 158 -13.35 -19.97 19.80
N ARG A 159 -12.45 -19.57 20.70
CA ARG A 159 -12.18 -20.26 21.97
C ARG A 159 -13.37 -20.18 22.94
N GLY A 160 -14.11 -19.06 22.94
CA GLY A 160 -15.30 -18.89 23.78
C GLY A 160 -16.51 -19.73 23.36
N VAL A 161 -16.50 -20.28 22.14
CA VAL A 161 -17.60 -21.10 21.59
C VAL A 161 -17.40 -22.61 21.90
N VAL A 162 -16.20 -23.03 22.28
CA VAL A 162 -15.84 -24.46 22.53
C VAL A 162 -15.88 -24.82 24.04
N ALA A 163 -16.13 -23.85 24.90
CA ALA A 163 -16.34 -24.06 26.32
C ALA A 163 -17.81 -24.00 26.72
#